data_9601145f9689da40449e2567e2c2df8b
#
_entry.id   9601145f9689da40449e2567e2c2df8b
#
_cell.length_a   1.000
_cell.length_b   1.000
_cell.length_c   1.000
_cell.angle_alpha   90.00
_cell.angle_beta   90.00
_cell.angle_gamma   90.00
#
_symmetry.space_group_name_H-M   'P 1'
#
loop_
_entity.id
_entity.type
_entity.pdbx_description
1 polymer ?
#
loop_
_entity_poly.entity_id
_entity_poly.type
_entity_poly.pdbx_seq_one_letter_code
_entity_poly.pdbx_strand_id
1 'polypeptide(L)'
;MKLLFLILLLTPAGPALAGGSFDDDDHSQDGLAYFGFVRDARGLGVGDAKVTADVKSGPSVVTRSDVLGVYRLPGFSKDTNPADVTISCSKEGYRQTRILQRTTPGPDVKAFEVECTLQRL
;
A
#
# COMPACT_ATOMS: atom_id res chain seq x y z
N MET A 1 46.64 -28.54 -27.54
CA MET A 1 46.15 -28.32 -27.25
C MET A 1 45.04 -27.91 -26.95
N LYS A 2 44.69 -27.94 -26.84
CA LYS A 2 43.89 -27.61 -26.58
C LYS A 2 42.84 -27.23 -26.11
N LEU A 3 42.44 -27.11 -25.97
CA LEU A 3 41.67 -26.78 -25.49
C LEU A 3 40.63 -26.40 -25.29
N LEU A 4 40.34 -26.27 -25.12
CA LEU A 4 39.56 -25.93 -24.82
C LEU A 4 38.52 -25.58 -24.55
N PHE A 5 38.13 -25.42 -24.38
CA PHE A 5 37.36 -25.06 -24.03
C PHE A 5 36.33 -24.72 -23.79
N LEU A 6 36.04 -24.64 -23.76
CA LEU A 6 35.34 -24.37 -23.49
C LEU A 6 34.37 -24.01 -23.03
N ILE A 7 34.11 -23.93 -22.87
CA ILE A 7 33.45 -23.65 -22.36
C ILE A 7 32.42 -23.18 -22.10
N LEU A 8 32.19 -23.10 -22.16
CA LEU A 8 31.42 -22.67 -21.82
C LEU A 8 30.39 -22.39 -21.51
N LEU A 9 30.14 -22.30 -21.47
CA LEU A 9 29.39 -22.08 -21.07
C LEU A 9 28.49 -21.67 -20.66
N LEU A 10 28.13 -21.48 -20.52
CA LEU A 10 27.45 -21.17 -20.02
C LEU A 10 26.52 -20.73 -19.76
N THR A 11 25.85 -20.43 -19.56
CA THR A 11 25.13 -20.12 -19.31
C THR A 11 24.22 -19.75 -18.86
N PRO A 12 23.64 -19.45 -18.61
CA PRO A 12 22.85 -19.12 -18.19
C PRO A 12 21.83 -18.76 -17.89
N ALA A 13 21.39 -18.49 -17.65
CA ALA A 13 20.56 -18.18 -17.37
C ALA A 13 19.65 -17.72 -16.90
N GLY A 14 19.15 -17.66 -16.71
CA GLY A 14 18.31 -17.36 -16.33
C GLY A 14 17.41 -16.74 -15.94
N PRO A 15 17.17 -16.48 -15.93
CA PRO A 15 16.47 -15.94 -15.40
C PRO A 15 15.30 -15.62 -15.33
N ALA A 16 14.95 -15.57 -15.36
CA ALA A 16 13.91 -15.28 -15.42
C ALA A 16 13.09 -15.07 -14.53
N LEU A 17 12.86 -15.19 -14.38
CA LEU A 17 12.28 -15.09 -13.66
C LEU A 17 11.52 -14.43 -13.16
N ALA A 18 11.48 -14.32 -12.95
CA ALA A 18 11.00 -13.37 -12.26
C ALA A 18 9.71 -12.85 -12.56
N GLY A 19 9.36 -12.79 -13.67
CA GLY A 19 8.15 -12.13 -13.99
C GLY A 19 6.93 -12.65 -13.31
N GLY A 20 6.99 -13.85 -12.83
CA GLY A 20 5.81 -14.42 -12.24
C GLY A 20 5.25 -13.68 -11.07
N SER A 21 6.07 -12.93 -10.41
CA SER A 21 5.60 -12.26 -9.22
C SER A 21 4.52 -11.24 -9.49
N PHE A 22 4.41 -10.79 -10.70
CA PHE A 22 3.44 -9.76 -11.00
C PHE A 22 2.02 -10.27 -11.00
N ASP A 23 1.87 -11.53 -11.18
CA ASP A 23 0.53 -12.07 -11.24
C ASP A 23 -0.21 -11.91 -9.94
N ASP A 24 0.53 -11.83 -8.86
CA ASP A 24 -0.12 -11.72 -7.57
C ASP A 24 -0.92 -10.45 -7.43
N ASP A 25 -0.53 -9.43 -8.16
CA ASP A 25 -1.21 -8.17 -8.02
C ASP A 25 -2.63 -8.22 -8.50
N ASP A 26 -2.91 -9.11 -9.40
CA ASP A 26 -4.25 -9.19 -9.95
C ASP A 26 -5.28 -9.55 -8.91
N HIS A 27 -4.88 -10.34 -7.94
CA HIS A 27 -5.83 -10.78 -6.93
C HIS A 27 -6.29 -9.67 -6.03
N SER A 28 -5.42 -8.72 -5.76
CA SER A 28 -5.77 -7.66 -4.85
C SER A 28 -6.76 -6.70 -5.47
N GLN A 29 -6.94 -6.76 -6.78
CA GLN A 29 -7.86 -5.85 -7.45
C GLN A 29 -9.32 -6.23 -7.28
N ASP A 30 -9.58 -7.41 -6.80
CA ASP A 30 -10.97 -7.83 -6.59
C ASP A 30 -11.59 -7.14 -5.40
N GLY A 31 -10.80 -6.68 -4.47
CA GLY A 31 -11.30 -6.03 -3.27
C GLY A 31 -11.00 -4.54 -3.27
N LEU A 32 -11.36 -3.91 -2.18
CA LEU A 32 -11.08 -2.50 -2.01
C LEU A 32 -9.59 -2.26 -1.85
N ALA A 33 -9.19 -1.04 -2.16
CA ALA A 33 -7.84 -0.57 -1.90
C ALA A 33 -7.94 0.87 -1.44
N TYR A 34 -7.10 1.26 -0.50
CA TYR A 34 -7.01 2.62 -0.03
C TYR A 34 -5.61 3.12 -0.27
N PHE A 35 -5.47 4.40 -0.54
CA PHE A 35 -4.18 4.99 -0.81
C PHE A 35 -4.24 6.48 -0.50
N GLY A 36 -3.09 7.11 -0.42
CA GLY A 36 -3.07 8.54 -0.21
C GLY A 36 -1.80 8.98 0.47
N PHE A 37 -1.92 10.11 1.17
CA PHE A 37 -0.79 10.73 1.83
C PHE A 37 -1.03 10.82 3.32
N VAL A 38 0.06 10.72 4.06
CA VAL A 38 0.10 11.15 5.45
C VAL A 38 0.93 12.44 5.46
N ARG A 39 0.34 13.54 5.89
CA ARG A 39 0.98 14.84 5.86
C ARG A 39 0.95 15.48 7.24
N ASP A 40 1.87 16.40 7.46
CA ASP A 40 1.81 17.19 8.69
C ASP A 40 0.96 18.46 8.46
N ALA A 41 0.88 19.30 9.48
CA ALA A 41 0.05 20.50 9.40
C ALA A 41 0.53 21.49 8.34
N ARG A 42 1.77 21.38 7.90
CA ARG A 42 2.30 22.25 6.87
C ARG A 42 2.17 21.64 5.48
N GLY A 43 1.61 20.45 5.39
CA GLY A 43 1.43 19.78 4.11
C GLY A 43 2.61 18.92 3.67
N LEU A 44 3.62 18.76 4.51
CA LEU A 44 4.76 17.92 4.18
C LEU A 44 4.45 16.47 4.48
N GLY A 45 4.97 15.58 3.65
CA GLY A 45 4.76 14.16 3.86
C GLY A 45 5.42 13.67 5.14
N VAL A 46 4.73 12.77 5.84
CA VAL A 46 5.24 12.14 7.05
C VAL A 46 5.54 10.69 6.73
N GLY A 47 6.81 10.33 6.80
CA GLY A 47 7.24 8.97 6.52
C GLY A 47 7.11 8.07 7.72
N ASP A 48 7.02 6.78 7.44
CA ASP A 48 6.99 5.74 8.48
C ASP A 48 5.86 5.93 9.47
N ALA A 49 4.74 6.43 9.01
CA ALA A 49 3.53 6.51 9.82
C ALA A 49 2.72 5.25 9.61
N LYS A 50 2.10 4.78 10.68
CA LYS A 50 1.26 3.60 10.62
C LYS A 50 -0.11 4.01 10.13
N VAL A 51 -0.58 3.38 9.06
CA VAL A 51 -1.91 3.62 8.53
C VAL A 51 -2.71 2.35 8.73
N THR A 52 -3.83 2.48 9.42
CA THR A 52 -4.66 1.33 9.78
C THR A 52 -6.04 1.49 9.17
N ALA A 53 -6.52 0.43 8.56
CA ALA A 53 -7.90 0.35 8.12
C ALA A 53 -8.61 -0.65 9.02
N ASP A 54 -9.52 -0.17 9.83
CA ASP A 54 -10.33 -1.02 10.69
C ASP A 54 -11.58 -1.40 9.93
N VAL A 55 -11.80 -2.70 9.81
CA VAL A 55 -12.97 -3.23 9.14
C VAL A 55 -13.93 -3.70 10.20
N LYS A 56 -15.17 -3.21 10.15
CA LYS A 56 -16.14 -3.40 11.22
C LYS A 56 -16.30 -4.84 11.64
N SER A 57 -16.29 -5.76 10.71
CA SER A 57 -16.52 -7.16 11.05
C SER A 57 -15.38 -8.06 10.58
N GLY A 58 -14.19 -7.53 10.50
CA GLY A 58 -13.06 -8.31 10.05
C GLY A 58 -11.76 -7.82 10.63
N PRO A 59 -10.66 -8.41 10.19
CA PRO A 59 -9.35 -8.01 10.68
C PRO A 59 -8.94 -6.67 10.12
N SER A 60 -8.13 -5.95 10.88
CA SER A 60 -7.58 -4.69 10.42
C SER A 60 -6.49 -4.92 9.38
N VAL A 61 -6.34 -3.97 8.48
CA VAL A 61 -5.28 -3.97 7.49
C VAL A 61 -4.35 -2.81 7.82
N VAL A 62 -3.05 -3.05 7.84
CA VAL A 62 -2.08 -2.06 8.29
C VAL A 62 -0.97 -1.91 7.27
N THR A 63 -0.52 -0.69 7.09
CA THR A 63 0.65 -0.41 6.28
C THR A 63 1.40 0.78 6.88
N ARG A 64 2.50 1.17 6.25
CA ARG A 64 3.26 2.33 6.68
C ARG A 64 3.52 3.23 5.48
N SER A 65 3.56 4.53 5.74
CA SER A 65 3.86 5.49 4.69
C SER A 65 5.35 5.44 4.36
N ASP A 66 5.69 5.76 3.12
CA ASP A 66 7.07 5.83 2.69
C ASP A 66 7.66 7.20 3.04
N VAL A 67 8.89 7.45 2.59
CA VAL A 67 9.59 8.68 2.97
C VAL A 67 8.89 9.94 2.48
N LEU A 68 8.04 9.83 1.49
CA LEU A 68 7.27 10.97 0.97
C LEU A 68 5.89 11.06 1.59
N GLY A 69 5.55 10.15 2.49
CA GLY A 69 4.24 10.14 3.12
C GLY A 69 3.19 9.39 2.34
N VAL A 70 3.56 8.64 1.32
CA VAL A 70 2.60 7.91 0.50
C VAL A 70 2.34 6.54 1.10
N TYR A 71 1.08 6.13 1.14
CA TYR A 71 0.74 4.80 1.62
C TYR A 71 -0.23 4.13 0.67
N ARG A 72 -0.28 2.81 0.77
CA ARG A 72 -1.22 1.98 0.03
C ARG A 72 -1.69 0.85 0.94
N LEU A 73 -2.98 0.61 0.92
CA LEU A 73 -3.61 -0.44 1.72
C LEU A 73 -4.40 -1.36 0.80
N PRO A 74 -3.77 -2.33 0.19
CA PRO A 74 -4.47 -3.36 -0.57
C PRO A 74 -4.84 -4.51 0.35
N GLY A 75 -5.45 -5.53 -0.20
CA GLY A 75 -5.62 -6.77 0.54
C GLY A 75 -6.94 -6.93 1.24
N PHE A 76 -7.93 -6.09 0.94
CA PHE A 76 -9.25 -6.28 1.48
C PHE A 76 -9.95 -7.41 0.74
N SER A 77 -10.81 -8.13 1.45
CA SER A 77 -11.60 -9.14 0.79
C SER A 77 -12.60 -8.48 -0.16
N LYS A 78 -12.97 -9.19 -1.20
CA LYS A 78 -13.86 -8.61 -2.20
C LYS A 78 -15.26 -8.34 -1.64
N ASP A 79 -15.57 -8.90 -0.49
CA ASP A 79 -16.87 -8.69 0.13
C ASP A 79 -16.88 -7.52 1.10
N THR A 80 -15.75 -6.86 1.28
CA THR A 80 -15.66 -5.76 2.22
C THR A 80 -16.46 -4.57 1.70
N ASN A 81 -17.31 -4.03 2.56
CA ASN A 81 -18.10 -2.85 2.24
C ASN A 81 -17.32 -1.61 2.67
N PRO A 82 -17.11 -0.64 1.78
CA PRO A 82 -16.35 0.56 2.16
C PRO A 82 -16.99 1.32 3.32
N ALA A 83 -18.29 1.20 3.51
CA ALA A 83 -18.94 1.84 4.65
C ALA A 83 -18.47 1.29 5.99
N ASP A 84 -17.89 0.10 5.99
CA ASP A 84 -17.42 -0.56 7.22
C ASP A 84 -15.95 -0.30 7.49
N VAL A 85 -15.28 0.48 6.65
CA VAL A 85 -13.84 0.70 6.77
C VAL A 85 -13.57 2.08 7.35
N THR A 86 -12.76 2.12 8.38
CA THR A 86 -12.32 3.38 9.01
C THR A 86 -10.80 3.47 8.92
N ILE A 87 -10.32 4.55 8.32
CA ILE A 87 -8.88 4.77 8.18
C ILE A 87 -8.40 5.65 9.33
N SER A 88 -7.26 5.29 9.88
CA SER A 88 -6.61 6.11 10.89
C SER A 88 -5.12 6.03 10.71
N CYS A 89 -4.42 7.05 11.18
CA CYS A 89 -2.97 7.15 11.06
C CYS A 89 -2.37 7.46 12.42
N SER A 90 -1.18 6.92 12.67
CA SER A 90 -0.49 7.19 13.91
C SER A 90 1.01 7.18 13.69
N LYS A 91 1.69 7.95 14.54
CA LYS A 91 3.16 7.93 14.59
C LYS A 91 3.55 8.47 15.94
N GLU A 92 4.55 7.84 16.54
CA GLU A 92 5.03 8.29 17.84
C GLU A 92 5.46 9.74 17.77
N GLY A 93 5.02 10.54 18.72
CA GLY A 93 5.33 11.96 18.74
C GLY A 93 4.37 12.80 17.93
N TYR A 94 3.33 12.20 17.38
CA TYR A 94 2.33 12.90 16.57
C TYR A 94 0.94 12.51 17.04
N ARG A 95 -0.04 13.35 16.67
CA ARG A 95 -1.44 12.97 16.85
C ARG A 95 -2.19 13.28 15.57
N GLN A 96 -3.18 12.45 15.28
CA GLN A 96 -4.02 12.65 14.12
C GLN A 96 -5.00 13.77 14.36
N THR A 97 -5.03 14.72 13.44
CA THR A 97 -5.93 15.86 13.55
C THR A 97 -7.00 15.88 12.48
N ARG A 98 -6.82 15.11 11.41
CA ARG A 98 -7.78 15.18 10.32
C ARG A 98 -7.68 13.93 9.45
N ILE A 99 -8.84 13.46 8.99
CA ILE A 99 -8.95 12.45 7.95
C ILE A 99 -9.81 13.07 6.86
N LEU A 100 -9.33 12.99 5.63
CA LEU A 100 -10.06 13.54 4.49
C LEU A 100 -10.17 12.49 3.41
N GLN A 101 -11.38 12.03 3.14
CA GLN A 101 -11.62 11.12 2.05
C GLN A 101 -11.86 11.94 0.79
N ARG A 102 -11.04 11.68 -0.23
CA ARG A 102 -11.11 12.45 -1.46
C ARG A 102 -11.89 11.76 -2.57
N THR A 103 -12.16 10.49 -2.41
CA THR A 103 -12.88 9.73 -3.42
C THR A 103 -14.31 9.56 -2.97
N THR A 104 -15.24 9.93 -3.85
CA THR A 104 -16.66 9.76 -3.57
C THR A 104 -17.04 8.31 -3.80
N PRO A 105 -17.73 7.67 -2.86
CA PRO A 105 -18.17 6.29 -3.05
C PRO A 105 -19.14 6.17 -4.22
N GLY A 106 -19.10 5.03 -4.86
CA GLY A 106 -19.99 4.73 -5.96
C GLY A 106 -20.00 3.23 -6.20
N PRO A 107 -20.92 2.74 -7.01
CA PRO A 107 -21.09 1.29 -7.19
C PRO A 107 -19.88 0.58 -7.77
N ASP A 108 -19.11 1.28 -8.58
CA ASP A 108 -17.96 0.66 -9.23
C ASP A 108 -16.64 1.14 -8.67
N VAL A 109 -16.67 1.92 -7.59
CA VAL A 109 -15.44 2.48 -7.02
C VAL A 109 -14.82 1.45 -6.09
N LYS A 110 -13.56 1.11 -6.38
CA LYS A 110 -12.83 0.15 -5.56
C LYS A 110 -11.54 0.70 -4.99
N ALA A 111 -11.09 1.86 -5.45
CA ALA A 111 -9.90 2.49 -4.95
C ALA A 111 -10.30 3.84 -4.36
N PHE A 112 -9.93 4.05 -3.10
CA PHE A 112 -10.32 5.25 -2.36
C PHE A 112 -9.09 6.01 -1.91
N GLU A 113 -9.09 7.29 -2.17
CA GLU A 113 -8.01 8.15 -1.70
C GLU A 113 -8.41 8.80 -0.39
N VAL A 114 -7.61 8.56 0.65
CA VAL A 114 -7.84 9.11 1.97
C VAL A 114 -6.54 9.71 2.48
N GLU A 115 -6.62 10.96 2.89
CA GLU A 115 -5.45 11.68 3.38
C GLU A 115 -5.54 11.85 4.88
N CYS A 116 -4.43 11.59 5.57
CA CYS A 116 -4.32 11.78 7.00
C CYS A 116 -3.46 12.99 7.29
N THR A 117 -3.83 13.75 8.30
CA THR A 117 -2.98 14.82 8.80
C THR A 117 -2.54 14.47 10.22
N LEU A 118 -1.23 14.48 10.44
CA LEU A 118 -0.63 14.27 11.75
C LEU A 118 0.06 15.53 12.18
N GLN A 119 -0.16 15.92 13.43
CA GLN A 119 0.47 17.10 14.00
C GLN A 119 1.47 16.66 15.05
N ARG A 120 2.66 17.23 14.98
CA ARG A 120 3.69 16.92 15.98
C ARG A 120 3.26 17.44 17.34
N LEU A 121 3.44 16.63 18.35
CA LEU A 121 3.12 17.00 19.74
C LEU A 121 4.11 17.98 20.29
#